data_ea488517d37622d3f65fdf5c87c29b38
#
_entry.id   ea488517d37622d3f65fdf5c87c29b38
#
_cell.length_a   1.000
_cell.length_b   1.000
_cell.length_c   1.000
_cell.angle_alpha   90.00
_cell.angle_beta   90.00
_cell.angle_gamma   90.00
#
_symmetry.space_group_name_H-M   'P 1'
#
loop_
_entity.id
_entity.type
_entity.pdbx_description
1 polymer ?
#
loop_
_entity_poly.entity_id
_entity_poly.type
_entity_poly.pdbx_seq_one_letter_code
_entity_poly.pdbx_strand_id
1 'polypeptide(L)'
;MNAKKGFYNIFFGMLSQIVSIALGILIPRLVLINLGSESNGLLSSINQALVYLNLLEAGIGTATLQALYRPVAEHNTQDINQILSATNKYYKKVGTWYFIAVMTLALVFPNIIDSELSSFTIFSVVLLSGMSQVINFFFQGKYRILMQVVGKNYILTNL
;
A
#
# COMPACT_ATOMS: atom_id res chain seq x y z
N MET A 1 -14.69 22.86 6.93
CA MET A 1 -13.81 22.31 5.86
C MET A 1 -13.72 23.34 4.76
N ASN A 2 -12.53 23.85 4.41
CA ASN A 2 -12.41 24.92 3.41
C ASN A 2 -12.79 24.36 2.03
N ALA A 3 -13.75 24.99 1.34
CA ALA A 3 -14.23 24.59 0.02
C ALA A 3 -13.10 24.36 -1.00
N LYS A 4 -12.01 25.16 -0.92
CA LYS A 4 -10.79 24.98 -1.74
C LYS A 4 -10.13 23.62 -1.51
N LYS A 5 -10.01 23.15 -0.27
CA LYS A 5 -9.40 21.82 0.02
C LYS A 5 -10.28 20.69 -0.52
N GLY A 6 -11.61 20.83 -0.42
CA GLY A 6 -12.56 19.88 -0.99
C GLY A 6 -12.43 19.79 -2.51
N PHE A 7 -12.35 20.91 -3.19
CA PHE A 7 -12.17 20.96 -4.64
C PHE A 7 -10.84 20.30 -5.08
N TYR A 8 -9.73 20.63 -4.42
CA TYR A 8 -8.44 19.99 -4.74
C TYR A 8 -8.47 18.48 -4.53
N ASN A 9 -9.08 18.01 -3.42
CA ASN A 9 -9.20 16.57 -3.16
C ASN A 9 -9.99 15.85 -4.26
N ILE A 10 -11.09 16.45 -4.74
CA ILE A 10 -11.91 15.86 -5.81
C ILE A 10 -11.14 15.89 -7.13
N PHE A 11 -10.60 17.04 -7.52
CA PHE A 11 -9.91 17.19 -8.80
C PHE A 11 -8.69 16.26 -8.93
N PHE A 12 -7.79 16.29 -7.94
CA PHE A 12 -6.62 15.42 -7.96
C PHE A 12 -6.97 13.94 -7.75
N GLY A 13 -8.02 13.65 -6.99
CA GLY A 13 -8.54 12.28 -6.86
C GLY A 13 -9.04 11.72 -8.19
N MET A 14 -9.81 12.51 -8.95
CA MET A 14 -10.29 12.12 -10.29
C MET A 14 -9.14 11.95 -11.28
N LEU A 15 -8.19 12.89 -11.29
CA LEU A 15 -7.02 12.81 -12.15
C LEU A 15 -6.19 11.55 -11.87
N SER A 16 -5.90 11.29 -10.60
CA SER A 16 -5.19 10.08 -10.17
C SER A 16 -5.93 8.81 -10.56
N GLN A 17 -7.27 8.81 -10.45
CA GLN A 17 -8.07 7.65 -10.84
C GLN A 17 -7.99 7.39 -12.34
N ILE A 18 -8.06 8.44 -13.17
CA ILE A 18 -7.92 8.31 -14.64
C ILE A 18 -6.54 7.74 -15.00
N VAL A 19 -5.48 8.28 -14.39
CA VAL A 19 -4.11 7.79 -14.59
C VAL A 19 -3.98 6.33 -14.15
N SER A 20 -4.53 5.97 -12.98
CA SER A 20 -4.50 4.60 -12.48
C SER A 20 -5.23 3.62 -13.41
N ILE A 21 -6.38 3.99 -13.95
CA ILE A 21 -7.12 3.17 -14.91
C ILE A 21 -6.31 3.00 -16.20
N ALA A 22 -5.74 4.09 -16.74
CA ALA A 22 -4.92 4.04 -17.94
C ALA A 22 -3.70 3.13 -17.75
N LEU A 23 -2.97 3.28 -16.64
CA LEU A 23 -1.82 2.42 -16.30
C LEU A 23 -2.25 0.98 -16.03
N GLY A 24 -3.39 0.76 -15.36
CA GLY A 24 -3.95 -0.57 -15.11
C GLY A 24 -4.29 -1.36 -16.38
N ILE A 25 -4.55 -0.67 -17.50
CA ILE A 25 -4.76 -1.29 -18.81
C ILE A 25 -3.45 -1.41 -19.60
N LEU A 26 -2.63 -0.36 -19.58
CA LEU A 26 -1.41 -0.29 -20.39
C LEU A 26 -0.31 -1.24 -19.87
N ILE A 27 -0.09 -1.30 -18.56
CA ILE A 27 1.00 -2.10 -17.99
C ILE A 27 0.81 -3.59 -18.27
N PRO A 28 -0.35 -4.23 -17.98
CA PRO A 28 -0.54 -5.64 -18.29
C PRO A 28 -0.43 -5.93 -19.80
N ARG A 29 -0.91 -5.01 -20.65
CA ARG A 29 -0.79 -5.17 -22.10
C ARG A 29 0.67 -5.12 -22.57
N LEU A 30 1.47 -4.19 -22.04
CA LEU A 30 2.90 -4.09 -22.36
C LEU A 30 3.67 -5.32 -21.87
N VAL A 31 3.37 -5.81 -20.67
CA VAL A 31 3.95 -7.05 -20.14
C VAL A 31 3.59 -8.22 -21.04
N LEU A 32 2.32 -8.36 -21.41
CA LEU A 32 1.86 -9.45 -22.26
C LEU A 32 2.56 -9.46 -23.64
N ILE A 33 2.71 -8.29 -24.26
CA ILE A 33 3.31 -8.17 -25.60
C ILE A 33 4.82 -8.40 -25.56
N ASN A 34 5.52 -7.90 -24.54
CA ASN A 34 6.99 -7.92 -24.50
C ASN A 34 7.57 -9.12 -23.73
N LEU A 35 6.86 -9.62 -22.70
CA LEU A 35 7.34 -10.68 -21.81
C LEU A 35 6.49 -11.95 -21.85
N GLY A 36 5.42 -11.95 -22.68
CA GLY A 36 4.56 -13.11 -22.86
C GLY A 36 3.49 -13.30 -21.77
N SER A 37 2.61 -14.26 -22.01
CA SER A 37 1.47 -14.55 -21.11
C SER A 37 1.91 -15.15 -19.79
N GLU A 38 3.00 -15.91 -19.77
CA GLU A 38 3.55 -16.53 -18.57
C GLU A 38 4.00 -15.48 -17.54
N SER A 39 4.81 -14.50 -17.96
CA SER A 39 5.25 -13.40 -17.10
C SER A 39 4.08 -12.57 -16.56
N ASN A 40 3.05 -12.35 -17.39
CA ASN A 40 1.85 -11.63 -16.96
C ASN A 40 1.05 -12.45 -15.93
N GLY A 41 0.92 -13.76 -16.14
CA GLY A 41 0.32 -14.68 -15.18
C GLY A 41 1.05 -14.72 -13.85
N LEU A 42 2.38 -14.80 -13.89
CA LEU A 42 3.22 -14.74 -12.70
C LEU A 42 3.01 -13.45 -11.90
N LEU A 43 3.09 -12.28 -12.54
CA LEU A 43 2.87 -10.99 -11.88
C LEU A 43 1.47 -10.89 -11.27
N SER A 44 0.46 -11.40 -11.97
CA SER A 44 -0.92 -11.42 -11.47
C SER A 44 -1.05 -12.31 -10.23
N SER A 45 -0.41 -13.47 -10.23
CA SER A 45 -0.40 -14.40 -9.10
C SER A 45 0.32 -13.81 -7.89
N ILE A 46 1.47 -13.15 -8.10
CA ILE A 46 2.21 -12.45 -7.05
C ILE A 46 1.36 -11.34 -6.45
N ASN A 47 0.76 -10.50 -7.31
CA ASN A 47 -0.11 -9.41 -6.83
C ASN A 47 -1.29 -9.93 -6.02
N GLN A 48 -1.92 -11.02 -6.45
CA GLN A 48 -3.02 -11.64 -5.71
C GLN A 48 -2.58 -12.15 -4.34
N ALA A 49 -1.41 -12.81 -4.25
CA ALA A 49 -0.86 -13.26 -2.98
C ALA A 49 -0.56 -12.07 -2.04
N LEU A 50 0.01 -10.98 -2.57
CA LEU A 50 0.28 -9.77 -1.78
C LEU A 50 -1.00 -9.08 -1.30
N VAL A 51 -2.09 -9.10 -2.10
CA VAL A 51 -3.41 -8.58 -1.68
C VAL A 51 -3.92 -9.33 -0.46
N TYR A 52 -3.77 -10.66 -0.40
CA TYR A 52 -4.13 -11.42 0.81
C TYR A 52 -3.26 -11.05 2.02
N LEU A 53 -1.96 -10.82 1.82
CA LEU A 53 -1.10 -10.36 2.91
C LEU A 53 -1.48 -8.98 3.43
N ASN A 54 -2.03 -8.10 2.60
CA ASN A 54 -2.51 -6.78 3.02
C ASN A 54 -3.69 -6.86 4.01
N LEU A 55 -4.38 -7.99 4.11
CA LEU A 55 -5.41 -8.21 5.13
C LEU A 55 -4.85 -8.16 6.56
N LEU A 56 -3.54 -8.33 6.75
CA LEU A 56 -2.88 -8.16 8.06
C LEU A 56 -3.04 -6.74 8.63
N GLU A 57 -3.25 -5.75 7.77
CA GLU A 57 -3.52 -4.35 8.17
C GLU A 57 -5.01 -4.05 8.33
N ALA A 58 -5.89 -4.93 7.88
CA ALA A 58 -7.32 -4.63 7.72
C ALA A 58 -7.94 -4.00 8.98
N GLY A 59 -8.51 -2.81 8.79
CA GLY A 59 -9.26 -2.09 9.82
C GLY A 59 -8.46 -1.14 10.72
N ILE A 60 -7.12 -1.26 10.81
CA ILE A 60 -6.33 -0.43 11.74
C ILE A 60 -6.20 1.01 11.26
N GLY A 61 -5.98 1.19 9.96
CA GLY A 61 -5.98 2.52 9.37
C GLY A 61 -7.28 3.27 9.63
N THR A 62 -8.42 2.62 9.42
CA THR A 62 -9.76 3.18 9.68
C THR A 62 -10.03 3.43 11.16
N ALA A 63 -9.65 2.52 12.04
CA ALA A 63 -9.78 2.70 13.49
C ALA A 63 -8.95 3.88 13.99
N THR A 64 -7.70 3.99 13.53
CA THR A 64 -6.82 5.12 13.86
C THR A 64 -7.37 6.44 13.33
N LEU A 65 -7.89 6.43 12.09
CA LEU A 65 -8.53 7.60 11.48
C LEU A 65 -9.69 8.11 12.35
N GLN A 66 -10.58 7.21 12.76
CA GLN A 66 -11.72 7.54 13.62
C GLN A 66 -11.28 8.08 14.98
N ALA A 67 -10.28 7.44 15.61
CA ALA A 67 -9.75 7.88 16.89
C ALA A 67 -9.14 9.29 16.83
N LEU A 68 -8.58 9.70 15.68
CA LEU A 68 -7.94 11.00 15.51
C LEU A 68 -8.92 12.16 15.23
N TYR A 69 -10.15 11.90 14.78
CA TYR A 69 -11.08 12.99 14.42
C TYR A 69 -11.33 13.96 15.57
N ARG A 70 -11.62 13.46 16.75
CA ARG A 70 -11.92 14.31 17.90
C ARG A 70 -10.69 15.06 18.41
N PRO A 71 -9.55 14.43 18.69
CA PRO A 71 -8.35 15.15 19.12
C PRO A 71 -7.87 16.23 18.13
N VAL A 72 -8.00 15.95 16.82
CA VAL A 72 -7.64 16.93 15.78
C VAL A 72 -8.61 18.11 15.77
N ALA A 73 -9.92 17.87 15.95
CA ALA A 73 -10.92 18.93 16.03
C ALA A 73 -10.75 19.82 17.28
N GLU A 74 -10.34 19.23 18.41
CA GLU A 74 -10.09 19.89 19.69
C GLU A 74 -8.66 20.49 19.79
N HIS A 75 -7.81 20.34 18.75
CA HIS A 75 -6.40 20.74 18.74
C HIS A 75 -5.57 20.14 19.91
N ASN A 76 -5.99 18.97 20.42
CA ASN A 76 -5.32 18.27 21.52
C ASN A 76 -4.10 17.50 20.99
N THR A 77 -2.95 18.16 21.00
CA THR A 77 -1.67 17.59 20.51
C THR A 77 -1.19 16.40 21.34
N GLN A 78 -1.55 16.32 22.61
CA GLN A 78 -1.15 15.22 23.48
C GLN A 78 -1.84 13.91 23.05
N ASP A 79 -3.15 13.94 22.88
CA ASP A 79 -3.92 12.77 22.46
C ASP A 79 -3.56 12.35 21.02
N ILE A 80 -3.35 13.33 20.12
CA ILE A 80 -2.86 13.06 18.77
C ILE A 80 -1.55 12.27 18.82
N ASN A 81 -0.57 12.71 19.63
CA ASN A 81 0.73 12.05 19.73
C ASN A 81 0.62 10.64 20.35
N GLN A 82 -0.26 10.45 21.34
CA GLN A 82 -0.49 9.14 21.93
C GLN A 82 -1.06 8.14 20.92
N ILE A 83 -2.10 8.55 20.17
CA ILE A 83 -2.73 7.72 19.15
C ILE A 83 -1.72 7.38 18.06
N LEU A 84 -0.96 8.37 17.54
CA LEU A 84 0.05 8.15 16.51
C LEU A 84 1.19 7.25 17.01
N SER A 85 1.58 7.35 18.27
CA SER A 85 2.60 6.49 18.88
C SER A 85 2.12 5.04 18.98
N ALA A 86 0.88 4.83 19.44
CA ALA A 86 0.25 3.51 19.52
C ALA A 86 0.14 2.89 18.10
N THR A 87 -0.36 3.66 17.14
CA THR A 87 -0.46 3.25 15.73
C THR A 87 0.90 2.87 15.16
N ASN A 88 1.93 3.66 15.41
CA ASN A 88 3.29 3.38 14.93
C ASN A 88 3.86 2.07 15.50
N LYS A 89 3.63 1.80 16.79
CA LYS A 89 4.03 0.52 17.40
C LYS A 89 3.33 -0.65 16.74
N TYR A 90 2.05 -0.48 16.45
CA TYR A 90 1.27 -1.50 15.78
C TYR A 90 1.74 -1.72 14.34
N TYR A 91 1.91 -0.66 13.55
CA TYR A 91 2.42 -0.76 12.17
C TYR A 91 3.81 -1.40 12.10
N LYS A 92 4.70 -1.10 13.04
CA LYS A 92 5.99 -1.79 13.12
C LYS A 92 5.83 -3.29 13.34
N LYS A 93 4.92 -3.71 14.23
CA LYS A 93 4.64 -5.12 14.49
C LYS A 93 4.06 -5.81 13.25
N VAL A 94 3.05 -5.21 12.63
CA VAL A 94 2.44 -5.73 11.38
C VAL A 94 3.46 -5.75 10.24
N GLY A 95 4.23 -4.68 10.08
CA GLY A 95 5.29 -4.59 9.07
C GLY A 95 6.33 -5.70 9.21
N THR A 96 6.71 -6.06 10.46
CA THR A 96 7.62 -7.18 10.70
C THR A 96 7.00 -8.51 10.28
N TRP A 97 5.75 -8.79 10.66
CA TRP A 97 5.06 -10.00 10.23
C TRP A 97 4.84 -10.05 8.72
N TYR A 98 4.49 -8.91 8.13
CA TYR A 98 4.36 -8.77 6.69
C TYR A 98 5.67 -9.05 5.96
N PHE A 99 6.79 -8.51 6.47
CA PHE A 99 8.12 -8.77 5.91
C PHE A 99 8.49 -10.26 5.96
N ILE A 100 8.24 -10.92 7.10
CA ILE A 100 8.47 -12.36 7.26
C ILE A 100 7.60 -13.14 6.25
N ALA A 101 6.34 -12.78 6.11
CA ALA A 101 5.43 -13.41 5.16
C ALA A 101 5.89 -13.23 3.70
N VAL A 102 6.33 -12.02 3.32
CA VAL A 102 6.87 -11.74 1.98
C VAL A 102 8.15 -12.54 1.74
N MET A 103 9.05 -12.63 2.71
CA MET A 103 10.27 -13.44 2.59
C MET A 103 9.95 -14.93 2.41
N THR A 104 9.01 -15.45 3.21
CA THR A 104 8.56 -16.83 3.08
C THR A 104 7.92 -17.07 1.71
N LEU A 105 7.06 -16.15 1.26
CA LEU A 105 6.45 -16.22 -0.07
C LEU A 105 7.52 -16.21 -1.17
N ALA A 106 8.51 -15.33 -1.09
CA ALA A 106 9.58 -15.22 -2.08
C ALA A 106 10.43 -16.50 -2.18
N LEU A 107 10.65 -17.20 -1.06
CA LEU A 107 11.40 -18.47 -1.04
C LEU A 107 10.58 -19.65 -1.54
N VAL A 108 9.28 -19.67 -1.27
CA VAL A 108 8.40 -20.81 -1.59
C VAL A 108 7.83 -20.71 -3.01
N PHE A 109 7.55 -19.49 -3.49
CA PHE A 109 6.87 -19.23 -4.75
C PHE A 109 7.57 -19.83 -5.98
N PRO A 110 8.92 -19.76 -6.11
CA PRO A 110 9.65 -20.38 -7.22
C PRO A 110 9.52 -21.89 -7.28
N ASN A 111 9.18 -22.56 -6.17
CA ASN A 111 9.03 -24.01 -6.11
C ASN A 111 7.60 -24.50 -6.39
N ILE A 112 6.63 -23.57 -6.36
CA ILE A 112 5.20 -23.89 -6.58
C ILE A 112 4.79 -23.61 -8.02
N ILE A 113 5.42 -22.63 -8.66
CA ILE A 113 5.06 -22.19 -10.00
C ILE A 113 6.01 -22.81 -11.01
N ASP A 114 5.45 -23.59 -11.92
CA ASP A 114 6.14 -24.04 -13.12
C ASP A 114 6.27 -22.85 -14.08
N SER A 115 7.47 -22.32 -14.23
CA SER A 115 7.76 -21.15 -15.06
C SER A 115 9.12 -21.33 -15.75
N GLU A 116 9.24 -20.86 -16.99
CA GLU A 116 10.50 -20.80 -17.73
C GLU A 116 11.48 -19.76 -17.14
N LEU A 117 10.99 -18.87 -16.24
CA LEU A 117 11.80 -17.87 -15.57
C LEU A 117 12.69 -18.51 -14.50
N SER A 118 13.91 -17.97 -14.34
CA SER A 118 14.81 -18.46 -13.30
C SER A 118 14.20 -18.26 -11.90
N SER A 119 14.44 -19.21 -11.00
CA SER A 119 13.97 -19.11 -9.60
C SER A 119 14.43 -17.83 -8.91
N PHE A 120 15.64 -17.34 -9.25
CA PHE A 120 16.16 -16.08 -8.74
C PHE A 120 15.35 -14.86 -9.25
N THR A 121 14.91 -14.89 -10.50
CA THR A 121 14.05 -13.82 -11.06
C THR A 121 12.71 -13.78 -10.33
N ILE A 122 12.05 -14.93 -10.15
CA ILE A 122 10.78 -15.03 -9.43
C ILE A 122 10.92 -14.53 -8.00
N PHE A 123 11.95 -15.01 -7.27
CA PHE A 123 12.28 -14.56 -5.92
C PHE A 123 12.43 -13.03 -5.85
N SER A 124 13.21 -12.46 -6.76
CA SER A 124 13.48 -11.02 -6.80
C SER A 124 12.22 -10.20 -7.06
N VAL A 125 11.37 -10.66 -7.98
CA VAL A 125 10.10 -9.98 -8.31
C VAL A 125 9.14 -10.01 -7.12
N VAL A 126 8.98 -11.15 -6.44
CA VAL A 126 8.13 -11.27 -5.25
C VAL A 126 8.64 -10.34 -4.14
N LEU A 127 9.94 -10.38 -3.87
CA LEU A 127 10.56 -9.57 -2.83
C LEU A 127 10.40 -8.08 -3.10
N LEU A 128 10.75 -7.61 -4.29
CA LEU A 128 10.65 -6.19 -4.66
C LEU A 128 9.20 -5.71 -4.64
N SER A 129 8.25 -6.52 -5.13
CA SER A 129 6.83 -6.18 -5.10
C SER A 129 6.29 -6.04 -3.68
N GLY A 130 6.71 -6.92 -2.76
CA GLY A 130 6.29 -6.86 -1.35
C GLY A 130 6.98 -5.75 -0.55
N MET A 131 8.21 -5.35 -0.92
CA MET A 131 8.98 -4.34 -0.17
C MET A 131 8.31 -2.98 -0.15
N SER A 132 7.55 -2.59 -1.18
CA SER A 132 6.82 -1.33 -1.21
C SER A 132 5.86 -1.18 -0.02
N GLN A 133 5.14 -2.25 0.32
CA GLN A 133 4.22 -2.26 1.45
C GLN A 133 4.95 -2.33 2.81
N VAL A 134 6.07 -3.03 2.88
CA VAL A 134 6.95 -3.02 4.07
C VAL A 134 7.39 -1.61 4.38
N ILE A 135 7.88 -0.87 3.38
CA ILE A 135 8.29 0.54 3.53
C ILE A 135 7.11 1.40 4.01
N ASN A 136 5.92 1.19 3.45
CA ASN A 136 4.72 1.89 3.87
C ASN A 136 4.43 1.69 5.37
N PHE A 137 4.47 0.44 5.86
CA PHE A 137 4.23 0.14 7.28
C PHE A 137 5.27 0.78 8.21
N PHE A 138 6.54 0.76 7.85
CA PHE A 138 7.60 1.27 8.72
C PHE A 138 7.70 2.80 8.73
N PHE A 139 7.45 3.46 7.59
CA PHE A 139 7.77 4.88 7.43
C PHE A 139 6.54 5.76 7.18
N GLN A 140 5.56 5.32 6.40
CA GLN A 140 4.51 6.20 5.89
C GLN A 140 3.16 6.06 6.60
N GLY A 141 2.80 4.88 7.11
CA GLY A 141 1.44 4.55 7.55
C GLY A 141 0.82 5.56 8.52
N LYS A 142 1.53 5.94 9.59
CA LYS A 142 1.04 6.90 10.58
C LYS A 142 0.84 8.32 10.02
N TYR A 143 1.74 8.76 9.14
CA TYR A 143 1.67 10.11 8.57
C TYR A 143 0.55 10.22 7.53
N ARG A 144 0.33 9.16 6.76
CA ARG A 144 -0.76 9.06 5.81
C ARG A 144 -2.11 9.25 6.48
N ILE A 145 -2.35 8.58 7.61
CA ILE A 145 -3.60 8.71 8.36
C ILE A 145 -3.77 10.13 8.90
N LEU A 146 -2.71 10.74 9.45
CA LEU A 146 -2.78 12.11 9.94
C LEU A 146 -3.13 13.11 8.82
N MET A 147 -2.55 12.96 7.64
CA MET A 147 -2.86 13.80 6.48
C MET A 147 -4.32 13.66 6.05
N GLN A 148 -4.88 12.45 6.12
CA GLN A 148 -6.30 12.20 5.82
C GLN A 148 -7.21 12.94 6.81
N VAL A 149 -6.94 12.86 8.11
CA VAL A 149 -7.75 13.54 9.14
C VAL A 149 -7.72 15.07 8.96
N VAL A 150 -6.55 15.63 8.62
CA VAL A 150 -6.39 17.09 8.40
C VAL A 150 -7.00 17.55 7.05
N GLY A 151 -7.54 16.61 6.25
CA GLY A 151 -8.18 16.91 4.96
C GLY A 151 -7.20 17.28 3.84
N LYS A 152 -5.94 16.85 3.94
CA LYS A 152 -4.89 17.04 2.93
C LYS A 152 -4.66 15.78 2.09
N ASN A 153 -5.73 15.07 1.78
CA ASN A 153 -5.66 13.80 1.04
C ASN A 153 -5.06 13.96 -0.36
N TYR A 154 -5.24 15.15 -0.98
CA TYR A 154 -4.67 15.46 -2.30
C TYR A 154 -3.13 15.35 -2.35
N ILE A 155 -2.44 15.53 -1.22
CA ILE A 155 -0.98 15.36 -1.15
C ILE A 155 -0.62 13.87 -1.28
N LEU A 156 -1.43 12.99 -0.67
CA LEU A 156 -1.20 11.54 -0.69
C LEU A 156 -1.57 10.88 -2.03
N THR A 157 -2.45 11.52 -2.78
CA THR A 157 -2.91 11.01 -4.07
C THR A 157 -1.90 11.28 -5.19
N ASN A 158 -0.95 12.20 -4.96
CA ASN A 158 0.05 12.63 -5.94
C ASN A 158 1.50 12.19 -5.56
N LEU A 159 1.65 11.36 -4.52
CA LEU A 159 2.89 10.68 -4.14
C LEU A 159 2.87 9.22 -4.59
#